data_d9ca07b5ac23364a395ca70c0276f2c4
#
_entry.id   d9ca07b5ac23364a395ca70c0276f2c4
#
_cell.length_a   1.000
_cell.length_b   1.000
_cell.length_c   1.000
_cell.angle_alpha   90.00
_cell.angle_beta   90.00
_cell.angle_gamma   90.00
#
_symmetry.space_group_name_H-M   'P 1'
#
loop_
_entity.id
_entity.type
_entity.pdbx_description
1 polymer ?
#
loop_
_entity_poly.entity_id
_entity_poly.type
_entity_poly.pdbx_seq_one_letter_code
_entity_poly.pdbx_strand_id
1 'polypeptide(L)'
;MTSLFSQLPTAWSLAPLAVSLLALTSASQLAAQEAPDSPAELARRVIAAAGGIKAGEIVLLDGGRHTIPYMEAVAVEVIRAGSVPAMYVRTGPIIRAYFFELPAPRMRAADSADAVLYTNELRYTNLFINFPQSEDPEAFRKELSSDSARQSALDAVHELTRARIDSVRNLSQARFVFVNYPPVRAALLRSGMDSGTFSQMQWSAVTADQIPMEGAGRRIAQLLERGRVMRITTPDGTDLRLPLGNRTVTVNTGVIRPDHAQARLAALRTVTLPGGQLIVAPVETSGSGRVMVRRARCDGQPLVNARFELRAGRVANFRADSGGACVTDYLARNASPADRLGYVMIGLNPALQAVESGSGYYPGLASGLVHVGFGYNADLGGANSTPVEKGFPLLRATVTIDGTVVVRDGRLGEP
;
A
#
# COMPACT_ATOMS: atom_id res chain seq x y z
N MET A 1 -44.75 -44.29 13.11
CA MET A 1 -44.43 -45.40 14.06
C MET A 1 -43.38 -44.84 15.00
N THR A 2 -43.91 -44.44 16.12
CA THR A 2 -43.56 -44.68 17.54
C THR A 2 -42.20 -44.23 17.95
N SER A 3 -42.09 -43.05 18.61
CA SER A 3 -42.29 -42.75 20.03
C SER A 3 -41.35 -43.54 20.97
N LEU A 4 -40.47 -42.80 21.65
CA LEU A 4 -40.13 -43.13 23.06
C LEU A 4 -39.58 -41.87 23.75
N PHE A 5 -40.48 -41.24 24.49
CA PHE A 5 -40.23 -40.31 25.59
C PHE A 5 -40.11 -41.12 26.88
N SER A 6 -39.53 -40.44 27.89
CA SER A 6 -39.47 -40.71 29.33
C SER A 6 -38.16 -41.36 29.77
N GLN A 7 -37.47 -40.88 30.80
CA GLN A 7 -37.85 -40.45 32.14
C GLN A 7 -36.74 -39.68 32.82
N LEU A 8 -37.10 -38.60 33.51
CA LEU A 8 -36.31 -37.97 34.58
C LEU A 8 -36.52 -38.77 35.90
N PRO A 9 -35.59 -38.67 36.83
CA PRO A 9 -36.01 -38.55 38.25
C PRO A 9 -35.48 -37.29 38.92
N THR A 10 -36.35 -36.88 39.82
CA THR A 10 -36.41 -35.70 40.68
C THR A 10 -35.45 -35.72 41.86
N ALA A 11 -35.02 -34.49 42.22
CA ALA A 11 -34.79 -33.96 43.57
C ALA A 11 -33.77 -34.62 44.54
N TRP A 12 -32.80 -33.81 44.92
CA TRP A 12 -32.28 -33.80 46.29
C TRP A 12 -31.98 -32.38 46.78
N SER A 13 -32.37 -32.11 47.97
CA SER A 13 -32.60 -30.97 48.80
C SER A 13 -31.43 -29.98 49.03
N LEU A 14 -31.86 -28.79 49.34
CA LEU A 14 -31.23 -27.61 49.93
C LEU A 14 -30.44 -27.86 51.22
N ALA A 15 -29.26 -27.30 51.31
CA ALA A 15 -28.70 -26.74 52.55
C ALA A 15 -27.78 -25.58 52.23
N PRO A 16 -27.79 -24.47 52.97
CA PRO A 16 -27.10 -23.25 52.65
C PRO A 16 -25.70 -23.23 53.28
N LEU A 17 -24.69 -22.88 52.46
CA LEU A 17 -23.38 -22.43 52.95
C LEU A 17 -23.13 -21.01 52.45
N ALA A 18 -23.39 -20.08 53.36
CA ALA A 18 -22.93 -18.71 53.28
C ALA A 18 -21.41 -18.71 53.52
N VAL A 19 -20.61 -18.53 52.44
CA VAL A 19 -19.20 -18.16 52.55
C VAL A 19 -18.85 -17.17 51.47
N SER A 20 -18.56 -15.93 51.90
CA SER A 20 -17.66 -14.93 51.34
C SER A 20 -17.93 -14.45 49.91
N LEU A 21 -18.84 -13.52 49.80
CA LEU A 21 -18.91 -12.53 48.72
C LEU A 21 -17.90 -11.41 48.98
N LEU A 22 -16.64 -11.60 48.73
CA LEU A 22 -15.62 -10.52 48.78
C LEU A 22 -14.33 -10.92 48.10
N ALA A 23 -14.35 -11.35 46.84
CA ALA A 23 -13.14 -11.45 45.98
C ALA A 23 -13.45 -11.66 44.49
N LEU A 24 -14.57 -11.17 43.97
CA LEU A 24 -14.88 -11.32 42.53
C LEU A 24 -15.14 -9.99 41.79
N THR A 25 -14.74 -8.85 42.37
CA THR A 25 -14.90 -7.56 41.73
C THR A 25 -13.60 -7.01 41.11
N SER A 26 -12.52 -7.76 41.10
CA SER A 26 -11.24 -7.30 40.54
C SER A 26 -10.81 -8.01 39.24
N ALA A 27 -11.53 -9.04 38.80
CA ALA A 27 -11.18 -9.77 37.57
C ALA A 27 -11.99 -9.32 36.33
N SER A 28 -13.02 -8.48 36.52
CA SER A 28 -13.89 -8.02 35.40
C SER A 28 -13.53 -6.67 34.84
N GLN A 29 -12.50 -6.00 35.34
CA GLN A 29 -12.05 -4.70 34.80
C GLN A 29 -10.75 -4.76 34.02
N LEU A 30 -10.17 -5.95 33.81
CA LEU A 30 -9.01 -6.17 32.92
C LEU A 30 -9.38 -6.74 31.56
N ALA A 31 -10.65 -6.87 31.25
CA ALA A 31 -11.11 -7.44 30.00
C ALA A 31 -11.92 -6.44 29.18
N ALA A 32 -11.36 -5.32 28.83
CA ALA A 32 -11.84 -4.49 27.72
C ALA A 32 -10.85 -3.36 27.38
N GLN A 33 -9.58 -3.65 27.28
CA GLN A 33 -8.81 -3.03 26.24
C GLN A 33 -9.11 -3.88 25.01
N GLU A 34 -10.19 -3.51 24.29
CA GLU A 34 -10.44 -4.04 22.96
C GLU A 34 -9.11 -3.94 22.21
N ALA A 35 -8.66 -5.10 21.72
CA ALA A 35 -7.48 -5.11 20.85
C ALA A 35 -7.74 -4.02 19.79
N PRO A 36 -6.74 -3.17 19.45
CA PRO A 36 -6.92 -2.11 18.46
C PRO A 36 -7.43 -2.62 17.11
N ASP A 37 -7.48 -3.93 16.92
CA ASP A 37 -7.68 -4.63 15.65
C ASP A 37 -9.00 -5.38 15.64
N SER A 38 -10.13 -4.70 15.44
CA SER A 38 -11.42 -5.37 15.23
C SER A 38 -11.56 -5.81 13.76
N PRO A 39 -11.59 -7.14 13.45
CA PRO A 39 -11.86 -7.61 12.08
C PRO A 39 -13.16 -7.05 11.51
N ALA A 40 -14.20 -6.90 12.32
CA ALA A 40 -15.48 -6.34 11.90
C ALA A 40 -15.37 -4.84 11.55
N GLU A 41 -14.56 -4.06 12.29
CA GLU A 41 -14.31 -2.65 11.96
C GLU A 41 -13.52 -2.53 10.65
N LEU A 42 -12.47 -3.33 10.49
CA LEU A 42 -11.71 -3.36 9.24
C LEU A 42 -12.61 -3.76 8.06
N ALA A 43 -13.50 -4.74 8.24
CA ALA A 43 -14.44 -5.15 7.20
C ALA A 43 -15.34 -3.99 6.77
N ARG A 44 -15.95 -3.26 7.72
CA ARG A 44 -16.74 -2.06 7.39
C ARG A 44 -15.92 -1.03 6.62
N ARG A 45 -14.66 -0.84 7.02
CA ARG A 45 -13.76 0.10 6.37
C ARG A 45 -13.40 -0.31 4.94
N VAL A 46 -13.12 -1.60 4.72
CA VAL A 46 -12.84 -2.19 3.39
C VAL A 46 -14.05 -2.07 2.46
N ILE A 47 -15.25 -2.35 2.97
CA ILE A 47 -16.50 -2.20 2.20
C ILE A 47 -16.73 -0.72 1.83
N ALA A 48 -16.52 0.20 2.77
CA ALA A 48 -16.61 1.64 2.49
C ALA A 48 -15.55 2.08 1.46
N ALA A 49 -14.32 1.57 1.56
CA ALA A 49 -13.24 1.82 0.61
C ALA A 49 -13.60 1.38 -0.81
N ALA A 50 -14.32 0.28 -0.94
CA ALA A 50 -14.83 -0.21 -2.24
C ALA A 50 -15.95 0.66 -2.83
N GLY A 51 -16.46 1.65 -2.10
CA GLY A 51 -17.66 2.41 -2.48
C GLY A 51 -18.96 1.61 -2.27
N GLY A 52 -18.96 0.64 -1.35
CA GLY A 52 -20.04 -0.28 -1.06
C GLY A 52 -20.02 -1.54 -1.93
N ILE A 53 -20.93 -2.45 -1.63
CA ILE A 53 -21.17 -3.69 -2.38
C ILE A 53 -22.61 -3.68 -2.88
N LYS A 54 -22.81 -4.03 -4.15
CA LYS A 54 -24.14 -4.17 -4.75
C LYS A 54 -24.54 -5.64 -4.74
N ALA A 55 -25.81 -5.92 -4.51
CA ALA A 55 -26.32 -7.29 -4.55
C ALA A 55 -26.00 -8.00 -5.88
N GLY A 56 -25.58 -9.25 -5.80
CA GLY A 56 -25.19 -10.06 -6.95
C GLY A 56 -23.75 -9.86 -7.43
N GLU A 57 -22.95 -9.01 -6.79
CA GLU A 57 -21.53 -8.87 -7.13
C GLU A 57 -20.73 -10.11 -6.71
N ILE A 58 -19.71 -10.44 -7.49
CA ILE A 58 -18.69 -11.42 -7.12
C ILE A 58 -17.50 -10.67 -6.56
N VAL A 59 -17.17 -10.98 -5.29
CA VAL A 59 -16.08 -10.35 -4.54
C VAL A 59 -14.97 -11.36 -4.32
N LEU A 60 -13.80 -11.12 -4.90
CA LEU A 60 -12.63 -11.95 -4.73
C LEU A 60 -11.75 -11.40 -3.61
N LEU A 61 -11.49 -12.22 -2.61
CA LEU A 61 -10.64 -11.94 -1.46
C LEU A 61 -9.36 -12.76 -1.59
N ASP A 62 -8.20 -12.12 -1.67
CA ASP A 62 -6.89 -12.79 -1.73
C ASP A 62 -6.02 -12.34 -0.56
N GLY A 63 -5.37 -13.27 0.16
CA GLY A 63 -4.54 -12.93 1.29
C GLY A 63 -3.74 -14.11 1.85
N GLY A 64 -2.88 -13.81 2.81
CA GLY A 64 -2.10 -14.80 3.54
C GLY A 64 -2.89 -15.45 4.69
N ARG A 65 -2.38 -16.56 5.20
CA ARG A 65 -3.00 -17.28 6.32
C ARG A 65 -3.29 -16.36 7.54
N HIS A 66 -2.40 -15.42 7.82
CA HIS A 66 -2.52 -14.50 8.96
C HIS A 66 -3.62 -13.45 8.78
N THR A 67 -4.15 -13.30 7.57
CA THR A 67 -5.23 -12.34 7.26
C THR A 67 -6.62 -12.99 7.24
N ILE A 68 -6.72 -14.31 7.44
CA ILE A 68 -8.01 -15.05 7.41
C ILE A 68 -9.08 -14.39 8.28
N PRO A 69 -8.85 -13.99 9.54
CA PRO A 69 -9.91 -13.39 10.36
C PRO A 69 -10.52 -12.13 9.74
N TYR A 70 -9.70 -11.31 9.08
CA TYR A 70 -10.15 -10.10 8.38
C TYR A 70 -10.90 -10.43 7.09
N MET A 71 -10.39 -11.41 6.32
CA MET A 71 -11.04 -11.88 5.09
C MET A 71 -12.42 -12.48 5.38
N GLU A 72 -12.54 -13.30 6.44
CA GLU A 72 -13.80 -13.87 6.89
C GLU A 72 -14.80 -12.78 7.30
N ALA A 73 -14.35 -11.76 8.05
CA ALA A 73 -15.21 -10.64 8.42
C ALA A 73 -15.74 -9.89 7.19
N VAL A 74 -14.89 -9.65 6.19
CA VAL A 74 -15.31 -9.04 4.92
C VAL A 74 -16.27 -9.96 4.17
N ALA A 75 -15.97 -11.27 4.09
CA ALA A 75 -16.83 -12.24 3.40
C ALA A 75 -18.23 -12.30 4.01
N VAL A 76 -18.37 -12.20 5.34
CA VAL A 76 -19.65 -12.12 6.03
C VAL A 76 -20.44 -10.87 5.60
N GLU A 77 -19.79 -9.70 5.52
CA GLU A 77 -20.43 -8.47 5.04
C GLU A 77 -20.82 -8.56 3.55
N VAL A 78 -20.00 -9.21 2.72
CA VAL A 78 -20.34 -9.51 1.31
C VAL A 78 -21.63 -10.33 1.20
N ILE A 79 -21.75 -11.40 1.99
CA ILE A 79 -22.96 -12.25 2.02
C ILE A 79 -24.16 -11.44 2.52
N ARG A 80 -24.02 -10.62 3.57
CA ARG A 80 -25.07 -9.75 4.08
C ARG A 80 -25.58 -8.75 3.05
N ALA A 81 -24.70 -8.32 2.14
CA ALA A 81 -25.06 -7.46 1.00
C ALA A 81 -25.75 -8.22 -0.15
N GLY A 82 -25.99 -9.53 -0.03
CA GLY A 82 -26.59 -10.35 -1.09
C GLY A 82 -25.61 -10.67 -2.24
N SER A 83 -24.33 -10.75 -1.96
CA SER A 83 -23.23 -10.94 -2.90
C SER A 83 -22.44 -12.22 -2.61
N VAL A 84 -21.57 -12.64 -3.51
CA VAL A 84 -20.83 -13.91 -3.43
C VAL A 84 -19.36 -13.65 -3.14
N PRO A 85 -18.81 -14.04 -1.97
CA PRO A 85 -17.38 -14.00 -1.72
C PRO A 85 -16.68 -15.24 -2.26
N ALA A 86 -15.51 -15.07 -2.89
CA ALA A 86 -14.55 -16.13 -3.18
C ALA A 86 -13.25 -15.81 -2.43
N MET A 87 -12.71 -16.79 -1.69
CA MET A 87 -11.52 -16.58 -0.86
C MET A 87 -10.36 -17.41 -1.36
N TYR A 88 -9.23 -16.76 -1.63
CA TYR A 88 -7.94 -17.37 -1.92
C TYR A 88 -6.97 -17.15 -0.79
N VAL A 89 -6.46 -18.24 -0.21
CA VAL A 89 -5.51 -18.18 0.90
C VAL A 89 -4.16 -18.70 0.45
N ARG A 90 -3.17 -17.81 0.44
CA ARG A 90 -1.77 -18.16 0.14
C ARG A 90 -1.04 -18.44 1.45
N THR A 91 -0.47 -19.65 1.58
CA THR A 91 0.26 -20.03 2.78
C THR A 91 1.77 -19.99 2.55
N GLY A 92 2.54 -19.73 3.61
CA GLY A 92 4.00 -19.70 3.55
C GLY A 92 4.62 -20.94 2.89
N PRO A 93 4.22 -22.18 3.23
CA PRO A 93 4.70 -23.39 2.56
C PRO A 93 4.44 -23.41 1.05
N ILE A 94 3.23 -23.02 0.59
CA ILE A 94 2.90 -22.95 -0.84
C ILE A 94 3.78 -21.92 -1.56
N ILE A 95 3.91 -20.74 -0.97
CA ILE A 95 4.76 -19.67 -1.51
C ILE A 95 6.21 -20.15 -1.60
N ARG A 96 6.73 -20.79 -0.54
CA ARG A 96 8.10 -21.31 -0.53
C ARG A 96 8.32 -22.39 -1.58
N ALA A 97 7.42 -23.36 -1.70
CA ALA A 97 7.52 -24.42 -2.71
C ALA A 97 7.55 -23.82 -4.12
N TYR A 98 6.67 -22.85 -4.40
CA TYR A 98 6.62 -22.16 -5.68
C TYR A 98 7.92 -21.43 -6.03
N PHE A 99 8.45 -20.68 -5.08
CA PHE A 99 9.61 -19.81 -5.33
C PHE A 99 10.97 -20.47 -5.11
N PHE A 100 11.09 -21.52 -4.30
CA PHE A 100 12.38 -22.11 -3.93
C PHE A 100 12.55 -23.59 -4.33
N GLU A 101 11.48 -24.35 -4.45
CA GLU A 101 11.55 -25.77 -4.77
C GLU A 101 11.29 -26.04 -6.27
N LEU A 102 10.49 -25.18 -6.91
CA LEU A 102 10.22 -25.32 -8.34
C LEU A 102 11.48 -24.98 -9.16
N PRO A 103 11.94 -25.87 -10.07
CA PRO A 103 13.07 -25.57 -10.95
C PRO A 103 12.82 -24.32 -11.81
N ALA A 104 13.83 -23.46 -11.96
CA ALA A 104 13.72 -22.17 -12.68
C ALA A 104 13.05 -22.27 -14.08
N PRO A 105 13.32 -23.28 -14.93
CA PRO A 105 12.61 -23.44 -16.20
C PRO A 105 11.09 -23.69 -16.06
N ARG A 106 10.68 -24.34 -14.96
CA ARG A 106 9.26 -24.62 -14.68
C ARG A 106 8.54 -23.44 -14.05
N MET A 107 9.26 -22.53 -13.41
CA MET A 107 8.67 -21.32 -12.81
C MET A 107 7.92 -20.49 -13.86
N ARG A 108 8.50 -20.31 -15.05
CA ARG A 108 7.86 -19.55 -16.14
C ARG A 108 6.54 -20.19 -16.61
N ALA A 109 6.51 -21.51 -16.73
CA ALA A 109 5.28 -22.22 -17.11
C ALA A 109 4.21 -22.14 -16.03
N ALA A 110 4.60 -22.31 -14.75
CA ALA A 110 3.68 -22.22 -13.62
C ALA A 110 3.12 -20.81 -13.45
N ASP A 111 3.95 -19.76 -13.56
CA ASP A 111 3.49 -18.38 -13.49
C ASP A 111 2.56 -18.00 -14.65
N SER A 112 2.86 -18.48 -15.86
CA SER A 112 1.97 -18.30 -17.00
C SER A 112 0.60 -18.95 -16.78
N ALA A 113 0.54 -20.11 -16.13
CA ALA A 113 -0.71 -20.78 -15.79
C ALA A 113 -1.46 -20.02 -14.68
N ASP A 114 -0.76 -19.55 -13.64
CA ASP A 114 -1.33 -18.70 -12.57
C ASP A 114 -1.89 -17.40 -13.15
N ALA A 115 -1.16 -16.75 -14.05
CA ALA A 115 -1.62 -15.55 -14.73
C ALA A 115 -2.87 -15.80 -15.59
N VAL A 116 -2.99 -16.96 -16.25
CA VAL A 116 -4.21 -17.33 -16.99
C VAL A 116 -5.40 -17.50 -16.04
N LEU A 117 -5.20 -18.21 -14.94
CA LEU A 117 -6.23 -18.41 -13.91
C LEU A 117 -6.69 -17.05 -13.37
N TYR A 118 -5.77 -16.24 -12.86
CA TYR A 118 -6.04 -14.91 -12.32
C TYR A 118 -6.76 -13.99 -13.32
N THR A 119 -6.34 -13.97 -14.59
CA THR A 119 -6.97 -13.12 -15.60
C THR A 119 -8.39 -13.60 -15.97
N ASN A 120 -8.64 -14.90 -15.92
CA ASN A 120 -9.99 -15.43 -16.12
C ASN A 120 -10.92 -15.10 -14.96
N GLU A 121 -10.44 -15.20 -13.72
CA GLU A 121 -11.20 -14.82 -12.53
C GLU A 121 -11.57 -13.33 -12.53
N LEU A 122 -10.63 -12.44 -12.89
CA LEU A 122 -10.89 -11.00 -12.98
C LEU A 122 -12.00 -10.64 -13.98
N ARG A 123 -12.25 -11.45 -15.01
CA ARG A 123 -13.35 -11.20 -15.96
C ARG A 123 -14.73 -11.29 -15.33
N TYR A 124 -14.88 -12.09 -14.27
CA TYR A 124 -16.14 -12.31 -13.58
C TYR A 124 -16.20 -11.61 -12.22
N THR A 125 -15.10 -11.02 -11.79
CA THR A 125 -14.98 -10.31 -10.51
C THR A 125 -15.47 -8.88 -10.65
N ASN A 126 -16.34 -8.45 -9.73
CA ASN A 126 -16.81 -7.06 -9.64
C ASN A 126 -15.95 -6.25 -8.64
N LEU A 127 -15.43 -6.91 -7.62
CA LEU A 127 -14.58 -6.30 -6.61
C LEU A 127 -13.47 -7.27 -6.20
N PHE A 128 -12.23 -6.83 -6.32
CA PHE A 128 -11.05 -7.55 -5.87
C PHE A 128 -10.48 -6.88 -4.61
N ILE A 129 -10.36 -7.63 -3.53
CA ILE A 129 -9.80 -7.17 -2.26
C ILE A 129 -8.56 -8.00 -1.95
N ASN A 130 -7.41 -7.35 -1.88
CA ASN A 130 -6.13 -8.00 -1.61
C ASN A 130 -5.60 -7.61 -0.23
N PHE A 131 -5.32 -8.61 0.59
CA PHE A 131 -4.66 -8.50 1.88
C PHE A 131 -3.18 -8.93 1.79
N PRO A 132 -2.33 -8.62 2.78
CA PRO A 132 -0.95 -9.08 2.80
C PRO A 132 -0.86 -10.60 2.67
N GLN A 133 -0.10 -11.09 1.70
CA GLN A 133 0.06 -12.52 1.44
C GLN A 133 1.14 -13.17 2.31
N SER A 134 2.10 -12.39 2.82
CA SER A 134 3.21 -12.85 3.65
C SER A 134 3.33 -11.99 4.90
N GLU A 135 3.59 -12.63 6.04
CA GLU A 135 3.91 -11.94 7.30
C GLU A 135 5.28 -11.25 7.23
N ASP A 136 6.22 -11.80 6.47
CA ASP A 136 7.57 -11.25 6.29
C ASP A 136 8.03 -11.31 4.82
N PRO A 137 7.51 -10.42 3.97
CA PRO A 137 7.89 -10.38 2.56
C PRO A 137 9.35 -9.94 2.34
N GLU A 138 9.99 -9.34 3.34
CA GLU A 138 11.38 -8.89 3.24
C GLU A 138 12.37 -10.02 3.47
N ALA A 139 12.13 -10.87 4.48
CA ALA A 139 12.89 -12.09 4.69
C ALA A 139 12.84 -12.98 3.45
N PHE A 140 11.65 -13.12 2.85
CA PHE A 140 11.43 -13.85 1.62
C PHE A 140 12.25 -13.25 0.45
N ARG A 141 12.20 -11.94 0.23
CA ARG A 141 12.99 -11.28 -0.82
C ARG A 141 14.48 -11.40 -0.60
N LYS A 142 14.94 -11.30 0.65
CA LYS A 142 16.36 -11.47 1.00
C LYS A 142 16.86 -12.87 0.65
N GLU A 143 16.08 -13.91 0.97
CA GLU A 143 16.40 -15.29 0.62
C GLU A 143 16.43 -15.47 -0.91
N LEU A 144 15.44 -14.93 -1.61
CA LEU A 144 15.35 -14.99 -3.06
C LEU A 144 16.53 -14.29 -3.74
N SER A 145 16.94 -13.11 -3.26
CA SER A 145 18.05 -12.35 -3.82
C SER A 145 19.42 -13.00 -3.62
N SER A 146 19.52 -14.04 -2.78
CA SER A 146 20.75 -14.83 -2.65
C SER A 146 20.99 -15.79 -3.83
N ASP A 147 19.97 -16.07 -4.63
CA ASP A 147 20.04 -16.87 -5.88
C ASP A 147 19.77 -15.97 -7.09
N SER A 148 20.83 -15.46 -7.69
CA SER A 148 20.76 -14.52 -8.82
C SER A 148 20.10 -15.11 -10.07
N ALA A 149 20.27 -16.41 -10.34
CA ALA A 149 19.66 -17.07 -11.47
C ALA A 149 18.14 -17.17 -11.30
N ARG A 150 17.71 -17.51 -10.10
CA ARG A 150 16.29 -17.60 -9.72
C ARG A 150 15.66 -16.21 -9.71
N GLN A 151 16.34 -15.21 -9.16
CA GLN A 151 15.87 -13.82 -9.18
C GLN A 151 15.66 -13.33 -10.62
N SER A 152 16.62 -13.56 -11.51
CA SER A 152 16.53 -13.17 -12.92
C SER A 152 15.38 -13.88 -13.65
N ALA A 153 15.15 -15.17 -13.34
CA ALA A 153 14.02 -15.91 -13.89
C ALA A 153 12.67 -15.33 -13.44
N LEU A 154 12.56 -14.93 -12.19
CA LEU A 154 11.36 -14.29 -11.63
C LEU A 154 11.12 -12.91 -12.22
N ASP A 155 12.16 -12.08 -12.33
CA ASP A 155 12.05 -10.74 -12.91
C ASP A 155 11.52 -10.81 -14.35
N ALA A 156 12.04 -11.73 -15.15
CA ALA A 156 11.57 -11.96 -16.52
C ALA A 156 10.12 -12.45 -16.60
N VAL A 157 9.71 -13.27 -15.64
CA VAL A 157 8.33 -13.77 -15.52
C VAL A 157 7.40 -12.63 -15.11
N HIS A 158 7.76 -11.88 -14.08
CA HIS A 158 6.96 -10.76 -13.58
C HIS A 158 6.72 -9.68 -14.63
N GLU A 159 7.70 -9.40 -15.48
CA GLU A 159 7.54 -8.41 -16.56
C GLU A 159 6.42 -8.81 -17.54
N LEU A 160 6.45 -10.06 -18.01
CA LEU A 160 5.44 -10.58 -18.94
C LEU A 160 4.05 -10.66 -18.32
N THR A 161 3.98 -11.15 -17.09
CA THR A 161 2.75 -11.34 -16.34
C THR A 161 2.13 -10.00 -15.95
N ARG A 162 2.92 -9.03 -15.51
CA ARG A 162 2.45 -7.69 -15.15
C ARG A 162 1.73 -7.00 -16.29
N ALA A 163 2.34 -6.96 -17.48
CA ALA A 163 1.72 -6.33 -18.65
C ALA A 163 0.36 -6.97 -19.00
N ARG A 164 0.25 -8.29 -18.85
CA ARG A 164 -1.00 -9.03 -19.08
C ARG A 164 -2.05 -8.72 -18.03
N ILE A 165 -1.66 -8.73 -16.75
CA ILE A 165 -2.56 -8.42 -15.63
C ILE A 165 -3.08 -6.98 -15.74
N ASP A 166 -2.22 -6.00 -16.02
CA ASP A 166 -2.61 -4.61 -16.17
C ASP A 166 -3.59 -4.41 -17.35
N SER A 167 -3.34 -5.12 -18.46
CA SER A 167 -4.28 -5.14 -19.58
C SER A 167 -5.66 -5.65 -19.17
N VAL A 168 -5.71 -6.80 -18.47
CA VAL A 168 -6.98 -7.39 -18.01
C VAL A 168 -7.66 -6.53 -16.96
N ARG A 169 -6.91 -5.93 -16.02
CA ARG A 169 -7.44 -4.98 -15.04
C ARG A 169 -8.10 -3.77 -15.70
N ASN A 170 -7.54 -3.25 -16.78
CA ASN A 170 -8.14 -2.16 -17.53
C ASN A 170 -9.38 -2.60 -18.33
N LEU A 171 -9.39 -3.83 -18.86
CA LEU A 171 -10.52 -4.38 -19.59
C LEU A 171 -11.67 -4.84 -18.67
N SER A 172 -11.36 -5.37 -17.49
CA SER A 172 -12.37 -5.70 -16.48
C SER A 172 -12.98 -4.43 -15.93
N GLN A 173 -14.23 -4.49 -15.49
CA GLN A 173 -14.86 -3.38 -14.75
C GLN A 173 -14.72 -3.55 -13.24
N ALA A 174 -13.83 -4.44 -12.79
CA ALA A 174 -13.59 -4.70 -11.38
C ALA A 174 -13.01 -3.48 -10.66
N ARG A 175 -13.46 -3.29 -9.44
CA ARG A 175 -12.87 -2.36 -8.46
C ARG A 175 -11.80 -3.11 -7.67
N PHE A 176 -10.77 -2.38 -7.21
CA PHE A 176 -9.63 -2.97 -6.51
C PHE A 176 -9.38 -2.25 -5.18
N VAL A 177 -9.33 -3.02 -4.10
CA VAL A 177 -8.96 -2.53 -2.77
C VAL A 177 -7.74 -3.31 -2.27
N PHE A 178 -6.62 -2.63 -2.10
CA PHE A 178 -5.41 -3.21 -1.50
C PHE A 178 -5.33 -2.82 -0.05
N VAL A 179 -5.45 -3.81 0.83
CA VAL A 179 -5.43 -3.62 2.29
C VAL A 179 -4.02 -3.93 2.79
N ASN A 180 -3.28 -2.91 3.24
CA ASN A 180 -1.95 -3.09 3.83
C ASN A 180 -2.04 -3.25 5.36
N TYR A 181 -2.98 -4.10 5.80
CA TYR A 181 -3.22 -4.42 7.19
C TYR A 181 -3.60 -5.90 7.34
N PRO A 182 -3.13 -6.61 8.37
CA PRO A 182 -2.19 -6.17 9.41
C PRO A 182 -0.82 -5.80 8.83
N PRO A 183 -0.07 -4.92 9.52
CA PRO A 183 1.24 -4.49 9.04
C PRO A 183 2.23 -5.64 9.08
N VAL A 184 3.05 -5.75 8.04
CA VAL A 184 4.08 -6.78 7.97
C VAL A 184 5.21 -6.52 8.97
N ARG A 185 5.77 -7.59 9.56
CA ARG A 185 6.84 -7.51 10.56
C ARG A 185 8.03 -6.65 10.11
N ALA A 186 8.40 -6.73 8.85
CA ALA A 186 9.48 -5.92 8.29
C ALA A 186 9.21 -4.41 8.37
N ALA A 187 7.96 -3.97 8.26
CA ALA A 187 7.60 -2.56 8.42
C ALA A 187 7.80 -2.09 9.88
N LEU A 188 7.42 -2.91 10.86
CA LEU A 188 7.69 -2.67 12.28
C LEU A 188 9.20 -2.53 12.54
N LEU A 189 10.00 -3.50 12.09
CA LEU A 189 11.45 -3.47 12.29
C LEU A 189 12.10 -2.24 11.64
N ARG A 190 11.60 -1.81 10.48
CA ARG A 190 12.09 -0.59 9.80
C ARG A 190 11.68 0.69 10.50
N SER A 191 10.53 0.71 11.16
CA SER A 191 10.05 1.91 11.84
C SER A 191 10.91 2.30 13.05
N GLY A 192 11.56 1.32 13.68
CA GLY A 192 12.29 1.52 14.94
C GLY A 192 11.37 1.82 16.13
N MET A 193 10.07 1.64 15.98
CA MET A 193 9.06 1.82 17.03
C MET A 193 8.86 0.51 17.80
N ASP A 194 8.29 0.60 19.02
CA ASP A 194 7.74 -0.57 19.66
C ASP A 194 6.49 -1.08 18.93
N SER A 195 6.17 -2.36 19.09
CA SER A 195 5.10 -3.00 18.30
C SER A 195 3.71 -2.42 18.61
N GLY A 196 3.46 -2.02 19.86
CA GLY A 196 2.17 -1.45 20.26
C GLY A 196 1.92 -0.09 19.61
N THR A 197 2.88 0.83 19.75
CA THR A 197 2.83 2.16 19.11
C THR A 197 2.71 2.04 17.59
N PHE A 198 3.48 1.13 16.97
CA PHE A 198 3.42 0.92 15.53
C PHE A 198 2.06 0.39 15.07
N SER A 199 1.53 -0.64 15.75
CA SER A 199 0.22 -1.23 15.44
C SER A 199 -0.90 -0.20 15.61
N GLN A 200 -0.87 0.57 16.68
CA GLN A 200 -1.85 1.64 16.92
C GLN A 200 -1.79 2.72 15.84
N MET A 201 -0.59 3.15 15.45
CA MET A 201 -0.42 4.10 14.35
C MET A 201 -0.98 3.55 13.02
N GLN A 202 -0.68 2.29 12.69
CA GLN A 202 -1.19 1.65 11.48
C GLN A 202 -2.71 1.51 11.50
N TRP A 203 -3.28 1.11 12.65
CA TRP A 203 -4.74 1.03 12.83
C TRP A 203 -5.39 2.40 12.66
N SER A 204 -4.87 3.41 13.32
CA SER A 204 -5.36 4.79 13.18
C SER A 204 -5.28 5.29 11.75
N ALA A 205 -4.24 4.88 11.00
CA ALA A 205 -4.08 5.24 9.60
C ALA A 205 -5.12 4.58 8.68
N VAL A 206 -5.42 3.29 8.93
CA VAL A 206 -6.44 2.53 8.17
C VAL A 206 -7.84 3.06 8.43
N THR A 207 -8.12 3.49 9.67
CA THR A 207 -9.41 4.00 10.11
C THR A 207 -9.55 5.52 10.02
N ALA A 208 -8.51 6.25 9.58
CA ALA A 208 -8.51 7.70 9.48
C ALA A 208 -9.69 8.25 8.68
N ASP A 209 -10.23 9.38 9.12
CA ASP A 209 -11.28 10.09 8.39
C ASP A 209 -10.78 10.56 7.03
N GLN A 210 -11.56 10.25 6.00
CA GLN A 210 -11.21 10.53 4.61
C GLN A 210 -11.62 11.93 4.17
N ILE A 211 -12.60 12.54 4.83
CA ILE A 211 -13.13 13.85 4.43
C ILE A 211 -12.04 14.93 4.43
N PRO A 212 -11.24 15.07 5.50
CA PRO A 212 -10.14 16.03 5.49
C PRO A 212 -9.08 15.72 4.43
N MET A 213 -8.75 14.43 4.22
CA MET A 213 -7.79 14.01 3.20
C MET A 213 -8.29 14.34 1.80
N GLU A 214 -9.56 14.07 1.50
CA GLU A 214 -10.19 14.38 0.22
C GLU A 214 -10.20 15.89 -0.03
N GLY A 215 -10.56 16.70 0.98
CA GLY A 215 -10.55 18.16 0.87
C GLY A 215 -9.17 18.71 0.54
N ALA A 216 -8.14 18.28 1.29
CA ALA A 216 -6.75 18.68 1.04
C ALA A 216 -6.25 18.20 -0.32
N GLY A 217 -6.49 16.93 -0.66
CA GLY A 217 -6.09 16.34 -1.93
C GLY A 217 -6.69 17.05 -3.13
N ARG A 218 -7.99 17.35 -3.12
CA ARG A 218 -8.67 18.09 -4.21
C ARG A 218 -8.12 19.49 -4.42
N ARG A 219 -7.89 20.25 -3.33
CA ARG A 219 -7.31 21.60 -3.44
C ARG A 219 -5.93 21.57 -4.11
N ILE A 220 -5.07 20.65 -3.68
CA ILE A 220 -3.73 20.51 -4.25
C ILE A 220 -3.82 20.02 -5.71
N ALA A 221 -4.69 19.05 -6.00
CA ALA A 221 -4.90 18.53 -7.34
C ALA A 221 -5.32 19.63 -8.33
N GLN A 222 -6.27 20.49 -7.96
CA GLN A 222 -6.71 21.63 -8.80
C GLN A 222 -5.58 22.61 -9.10
N LEU A 223 -4.67 22.85 -8.13
CA LEU A 223 -3.50 23.69 -8.36
C LEU A 223 -2.50 23.00 -9.30
N LEU A 224 -2.28 21.69 -9.15
CA LEU A 224 -1.36 20.93 -10.00
C LEU A 224 -1.85 20.80 -11.44
N GLU A 225 -3.14 20.57 -11.64
CA GLU A 225 -3.76 20.44 -12.98
C GLU A 225 -3.74 21.74 -13.78
N ARG A 226 -3.82 22.88 -13.11
CA ARG A 226 -3.79 24.21 -13.71
C ARG A 226 -2.40 24.84 -13.72
N GLY A 227 -1.52 24.35 -12.85
CA GLY A 227 -0.19 24.88 -12.64
C GLY A 227 0.77 24.54 -13.77
N ARG A 228 1.79 25.36 -13.93
CA ARG A 228 2.85 25.17 -14.92
C ARG A 228 4.12 24.59 -14.32
N VAL A 229 4.47 25.03 -13.11
CA VAL A 229 5.74 24.64 -12.47
C VAL A 229 5.52 24.34 -11.00
N MET A 230 5.96 23.14 -10.59
CA MET A 230 6.15 22.78 -9.19
C MET A 230 7.60 23.05 -8.80
N ARG A 231 7.82 23.70 -7.66
CA ARG A 231 9.14 23.79 -7.03
C ARG A 231 9.12 23.07 -5.70
N ILE A 232 10.16 22.28 -5.44
CA ILE A 232 10.33 21.53 -4.19
C ILE A 232 11.67 21.93 -3.59
N THR A 233 11.66 22.41 -2.35
CA THR A 233 12.88 22.76 -1.60
C THR A 233 12.89 22.07 -0.26
N THR A 234 14.09 21.75 0.26
CA THR A 234 14.26 21.24 1.63
C THR A 234 15.40 22.00 2.33
N PRO A 235 15.41 22.06 3.68
CA PRO A 235 16.51 22.62 4.44
C PRO A 235 17.87 21.95 4.15
N ASP A 236 17.83 20.65 3.78
CA ASP A 236 19.04 19.87 3.47
C ASP A 236 19.66 20.21 2.11
N GLY A 237 18.99 21.03 1.29
CA GLY A 237 19.56 21.56 0.05
C GLY A 237 18.93 21.01 -1.23
N THR A 238 17.82 20.27 -1.17
CA THR A 238 17.02 19.99 -2.38
C THR A 238 16.47 21.31 -2.94
N ASP A 239 16.55 21.48 -4.25
CA ASP A 239 15.89 22.55 -5.00
C ASP A 239 15.59 22.02 -6.40
N LEU A 240 14.33 21.62 -6.61
CA LEU A 240 13.81 21.06 -7.85
C LEU A 240 12.80 22.00 -8.49
N ARG A 241 12.87 22.13 -9.81
CA ARG A 241 11.86 22.77 -10.66
C ARG A 241 11.32 21.74 -11.65
N LEU A 242 10.04 21.46 -11.57
CA LEU A 242 9.37 20.38 -12.27
C LEU A 242 8.19 20.94 -13.08
N PRO A 243 8.29 21.06 -14.40
CA PRO A 243 7.16 21.41 -15.26
C PRO A 243 6.05 20.36 -15.16
N LEU A 244 4.78 20.78 -15.08
CA LEU A 244 3.64 19.91 -14.80
C LEU A 244 2.94 19.34 -16.04
N GLY A 245 2.85 20.10 -17.13
CA GLY A 245 2.40 19.60 -18.43
C GLY A 245 0.92 19.17 -18.51
N ASN A 246 0.03 19.74 -17.68
CA ASN A 246 -1.41 19.42 -17.66
C ASN A 246 -1.70 17.92 -17.43
N ARG A 247 -0.93 17.28 -16.57
CA ARG A 247 -1.10 15.85 -16.22
C ARG A 247 -2.24 15.65 -15.23
N THR A 248 -2.93 14.53 -15.37
CA THR A 248 -3.94 14.10 -14.39
C THR A 248 -3.28 13.87 -13.04
N VAL A 249 -3.91 14.37 -11.99
CA VAL A 249 -3.50 14.15 -10.61
C VAL A 249 -4.36 13.06 -10.00
N THR A 250 -3.72 12.04 -9.47
CA THR A 250 -4.43 10.96 -8.76
C THR A 250 -4.46 11.26 -7.28
N VAL A 251 -5.66 11.34 -6.70
CA VAL A 251 -5.88 11.47 -5.25
C VAL A 251 -6.48 10.17 -4.75
N ASN A 252 -5.77 9.48 -3.86
CA ASN A 252 -6.20 8.23 -3.26
C ASN A 252 -6.34 8.42 -1.74
N THR A 253 -7.55 8.63 -1.28
CA THR A 253 -7.88 8.80 0.14
C THR A 253 -8.32 7.49 0.80
N GLY A 254 -8.24 6.38 0.08
CA GLY A 254 -8.66 5.06 0.53
C GLY A 254 -10.14 4.75 0.25
N VAL A 255 -10.82 5.53 -0.62
CA VAL A 255 -12.19 5.24 -1.08
C VAL A 255 -12.28 5.40 -2.59
N ILE A 256 -12.90 4.42 -3.24
CA ILE A 256 -13.28 4.51 -4.65
C ILE A 256 -14.47 5.45 -4.77
N ARG A 257 -14.27 6.57 -5.43
CA ARG A 257 -15.31 7.57 -5.64
C ARG A 257 -16.39 7.04 -6.60
N PRO A 258 -17.65 7.48 -6.47
CA PRO A 258 -18.73 7.03 -7.35
C PRO A 258 -18.44 7.30 -8.85
N ASP A 259 -17.85 8.45 -9.18
CA ASP A 259 -17.44 8.84 -10.55
C ASP A 259 -16.25 8.01 -11.07
N HIS A 260 -15.45 7.41 -10.17
CA HIS A 260 -14.33 6.53 -10.50
C HIS A 260 -14.73 5.06 -10.60
N ALA A 261 -15.83 4.64 -9.98
CA ALA A 261 -16.20 3.22 -9.89
C ALA A 261 -16.37 2.53 -11.26
N GLN A 262 -16.66 3.31 -12.31
CA GLN A 262 -16.80 2.83 -13.68
C GLN A 262 -15.77 3.44 -14.63
N ALA A 263 -14.72 4.08 -14.11
CA ALA A 263 -13.67 4.65 -14.93
C ALA A 263 -13.00 3.58 -15.79
N ARG A 264 -12.68 3.90 -17.03
CA ARG A 264 -11.98 2.99 -17.94
C ARG A 264 -10.60 2.60 -17.41
N LEU A 265 -9.90 3.56 -16.80
CA LEU A 265 -8.57 3.33 -16.24
C LEU A 265 -8.68 2.64 -14.89
N ALA A 266 -8.10 1.46 -14.74
CA ALA A 266 -8.14 0.68 -13.50
C ALA A 266 -7.52 1.42 -12.31
N ALA A 267 -6.53 2.29 -12.54
CA ALA A 267 -5.91 3.10 -11.49
C ALA A 267 -6.93 3.98 -10.74
N LEU A 268 -7.95 4.49 -11.43
CA LEU A 268 -9.03 5.28 -10.80
C LEU A 268 -10.01 4.40 -10.00
N ARG A 269 -10.12 3.13 -10.34
CA ARG A 269 -10.94 2.12 -9.64
C ARG A 269 -10.15 1.35 -8.58
N THR A 270 -8.94 1.82 -8.27
CA THR A 270 -8.02 1.17 -7.32
C THR A 270 -7.76 2.09 -6.14
N VAL A 271 -7.90 1.55 -4.93
CA VAL A 271 -7.53 2.25 -3.70
C VAL A 271 -6.69 1.36 -2.78
N THR A 272 -5.94 2.00 -1.91
CA THR A 272 -5.17 1.33 -0.86
C THR A 272 -5.66 1.73 0.52
N LEU A 273 -5.63 0.84 1.47
CA LEU A 273 -5.80 1.09 2.89
C LEU A 273 -4.51 0.74 3.64
N PRO A 274 -3.92 1.66 4.43
CA PRO A 274 -4.34 3.06 4.62
C PRO A 274 -4.33 3.85 3.32
N GLY A 275 -5.28 4.79 3.19
CA GLY A 275 -5.29 5.80 2.13
C GLY A 275 -4.53 7.06 2.56
N GLY A 276 -4.49 8.05 1.67
CA GLY A 276 -3.92 9.36 1.96
C GLY A 276 -2.70 9.69 1.11
N GLN A 277 -2.84 9.63 -0.21
CA GLN A 277 -1.79 10.08 -1.13
C GLN A 277 -2.35 10.89 -2.28
N LEU A 278 -1.57 11.87 -2.71
CA LEU A 278 -1.72 12.56 -3.97
C LEU A 278 -0.47 12.29 -4.80
N ILE A 279 -0.65 11.92 -6.06
CA ILE A 279 0.46 11.59 -6.95
C ILE A 279 0.26 12.25 -8.32
N VAL A 280 1.35 12.77 -8.89
CA VAL A 280 1.38 13.38 -10.21
C VAL A 280 2.66 12.98 -10.95
N ALA A 281 2.57 12.79 -12.27
CA ALA A 281 3.72 12.63 -13.15
C ALA A 281 4.08 14.00 -13.78
N PRO A 282 5.14 14.69 -13.32
CA PRO A 282 5.62 15.90 -14.02
C PRO A 282 6.16 15.56 -15.42
N VAL A 283 6.46 16.58 -16.23
CA VAL A 283 7.06 16.34 -17.56
C VAL A 283 8.44 15.70 -17.42
N GLU A 284 8.56 14.47 -17.84
CA GLU A 284 9.69 13.56 -17.60
C GLU A 284 11.02 14.05 -18.21
N THR A 285 10.92 14.93 -19.21
CA THR A 285 12.07 15.36 -20.01
C THR A 285 12.58 16.76 -19.70
N SER A 286 11.95 17.47 -18.73
CA SER A 286 12.24 18.89 -18.51
C SER A 286 12.48 19.30 -17.06
N GLY A 287 12.38 18.37 -16.11
CA GLY A 287 12.72 18.62 -14.71
C GLY A 287 14.19 18.92 -14.51
N SER A 288 14.50 19.85 -13.61
CA SER A 288 15.89 20.25 -13.30
C SER A 288 16.06 20.60 -11.82
N GLY A 289 17.30 20.51 -11.34
CA GLY A 289 17.69 20.89 -10.00
C GLY A 289 18.53 19.84 -9.29
N ARG A 290 18.65 19.97 -7.98
CA ARG A 290 19.41 19.04 -7.13
C ARG A 290 18.49 18.41 -6.09
N VAL A 291 18.81 17.18 -5.73
CA VAL A 291 18.13 16.41 -4.67
C VAL A 291 19.15 16.03 -3.61
N MET A 292 18.73 16.23 -2.36
CA MET A 292 19.44 15.77 -1.18
C MET A 292 18.48 14.92 -0.34
N VAL A 293 18.90 13.69 -0.03
CA VAL A 293 18.18 12.74 0.81
C VAL A 293 19.07 12.35 1.97
N ARG A 294 18.81 12.90 3.15
CA ARG A 294 19.63 12.65 4.33
C ARG A 294 19.67 11.20 4.74
N ARG A 295 18.50 10.63 4.87
CA ARG A 295 18.32 9.22 5.23
C ARG A 295 17.13 8.66 4.47
N ALA A 296 17.29 7.47 3.97
CA ALA A 296 16.24 6.66 3.38
C ALA A 296 16.58 5.18 3.51
N ARG A 297 15.74 4.35 3.01
CA ARG A 297 16.06 2.94 2.75
C ARG A 297 15.93 2.68 1.26
N CYS A 298 16.85 1.88 0.76
CA CYS A 298 16.87 1.47 -0.62
C CYS A 298 17.09 -0.05 -0.64
N ASP A 299 16.13 -0.78 -1.20
CA ASP A 299 16.11 -2.26 -1.21
C ASP A 299 16.36 -2.88 0.19
N GLY A 300 15.73 -2.28 1.23
CA GLY A 300 15.88 -2.73 2.61
C GLY A 300 17.19 -2.28 3.30
N GLN A 301 18.14 -1.67 2.60
CA GLN A 301 19.40 -1.19 3.16
C GLN A 301 19.34 0.31 3.50
N PRO A 302 20.05 0.76 4.55
CA PRO A 302 20.15 2.19 4.84
C PRO A 302 20.85 2.94 3.69
N LEU A 303 20.27 4.04 3.25
CA LEU A 303 20.84 5.00 2.32
C LEU A 303 21.08 6.31 3.07
N VAL A 304 22.32 6.80 3.07
CA VAL A 304 22.71 7.97 3.85
C VAL A 304 23.32 9.05 2.93
N ASN A 305 22.85 10.29 3.10
CA ASN A 305 23.30 11.48 2.40
C ASN A 305 23.38 11.28 0.89
N ALA A 306 22.33 10.70 0.31
CA ALA A 306 22.24 10.57 -1.13
C ALA A 306 22.00 11.93 -1.77
N ARG A 307 22.76 12.22 -2.83
CA ARG A 307 22.69 13.47 -3.59
C ARG A 307 22.81 13.18 -5.07
N PHE A 308 22.03 13.87 -5.86
CA PHE A 308 22.07 13.79 -7.31
C PHE A 308 21.46 15.05 -7.93
N GLU A 309 21.70 15.21 -9.20
CA GLU A 309 21.11 16.27 -10.02
C GLU A 309 20.03 15.68 -10.91
N LEU A 310 19.02 16.49 -11.18
CA LEU A 310 18.06 16.24 -12.23
C LEU A 310 18.40 17.16 -13.40
N ARG A 311 18.75 16.60 -14.55
CA ARG A 311 19.10 17.33 -15.78
C ARG A 311 18.17 16.91 -16.90
N ALA A 312 17.33 17.81 -17.38
CA ALA A 312 16.30 17.48 -18.37
C ALA A 312 15.53 16.21 -18.01
N GLY A 313 15.12 16.11 -16.74
CA GLY A 313 14.38 14.97 -16.20
C GLY A 313 15.19 13.70 -15.93
N ARG A 314 16.50 13.67 -16.18
CA ARG A 314 17.34 12.48 -15.95
C ARG A 314 18.21 12.62 -14.70
N VAL A 315 18.34 11.51 -13.98
CA VAL A 315 19.25 11.41 -12.84
C VAL A 315 20.69 11.50 -13.33
N ALA A 316 21.46 12.41 -12.75
CA ALA A 316 22.87 12.62 -13.04
C ALA A 316 23.66 12.79 -11.74
N ASN A 317 24.96 12.45 -11.77
CA ASN A 317 25.91 12.70 -10.68
C ASN A 317 25.48 12.11 -9.32
N PHE A 318 24.84 10.93 -9.33
CA PHE A 318 24.42 10.27 -8.10
C PHE A 318 25.62 9.93 -7.21
N ARG A 319 25.52 10.28 -5.91
CA ARG A 319 26.47 9.93 -4.86
C ARG A 319 25.73 9.69 -3.56
N ALA A 320 26.26 8.85 -2.69
CA ALA A 320 25.79 8.65 -1.32
C ALA A 320 27.00 8.34 -0.42
N ASP A 321 26.88 8.68 0.87
CA ASP A 321 27.95 8.36 1.81
C ASP A 321 27.91 6.89 2.20
N SER A 322 26.71 6.26 2.23
CA SER A 322 26.55 4.82 2.32
C SER A 322 25.27 4.33 1.64
N GLY A 323 25.22 3.04 1.28
CA GLY A 323 24.05 2.38 0.70
C GLY A 323 23.74 2.77 -0.74
N GLY A 324 24.64 3.49 -1.41
CA GLY A 324 24.41 4.00 -2.77
C GLY A 324 24.32 2.93 -3.85
N ALA A 325 24.88 1.73 -3.62
CA ALA A 325 24.88 0.63 -4.57
C ALA A 325 23.50 0.28 -5.11
N CYS A 326 22.47 0.30 -4.25
CA CYS A 326 21.08 0.02 -4.66
C CYS A 326 20.57 0.94 -5.78
N VAL A 327 21.05 2.19 -5.84
CA VAL A 327 20.66 3.15 -6.88
C VAL A 327 21.59 3.02 -8.10
N THR A 328 22.89 2.90 -7.90
CA THR A 328 23.84 2.74 -9.00
C THR A 328 23.60 1.44 -9.77
N ASP A 329 23.32 0.34 -9.06
CA ASP A 329 22.99 -0.94 -9.67
C ASP A 329 21.62 -0.92 -10.38
N TYR A 330 20.65 -0.20 -9.80
CA TYR A 330 19.37 0.04 -10.46
C TYR A 330 19.56 0.77 -11.79
N LEU A 331 20.31 1.87 -11.80
CA LEU A 331 20.58 2.65 -13.01
C LEU A 331 21.41 1.88 -14.04
N ALA A 332 22.34 1.03 -13.58
CA ALA A 332 23.19 0.21 -14.47
C ALA A 332 22.40 -0.95 -15.12
N ARG A 333 21.50 -1.57 -14.39
CA ARG A 333 20.72 -2.72 -14.89
C ARG A 333 19.53 -2.34 -15.75
N ASN A 334 19.01 -1.12 -15.61
CA ASN A 334 17.79 -0.70 -16.27
C ASN A 334 18.08 0.42 -17.28
N ALA A 335 17.71 0.17 -18.53
CA ALA A 335 17.84 1.17 -19.58
C ALA A 335 16.86 2.34 -19.35
N SER A 336 17.10 3.48 -20.03
CA SER A 336 16.14 4.56 -20.10
C SER A 336 14.76 4.02 -20.58
N PRO A 337 13.63 4.42 -19.94
CA PRO A 337 13.47 5.61 -19.09
C PRO A 337 13.56 5.36 -17.58
N ALA A 338 14.20 4.31 -17.09
CA ALA A 338 14.29 4.03 -15.65
C ALA A 338 15.03 5.13 -14.85
N ASP A 339 15.89 5.88 -15.52
CA ASP A 339 16.64 7.03 -14.96
C ASP A 339 15.90 8.37 -15.06
N ARG A 340 14.67 8.37 -15.60
CA ARG A 340 13.89 9.61 -15.79
C ARG A 340 12.95 9.84 -14.61
N LEU A 341 12.69 11.12 -14.36
CA LEU A 341 11.65 11.56 -13.42
C LEU A 341 10.35 10.82 -13.72
N GLY A 342 9.82 10.15 -12.72
CA GLY A 342 8.57 9.38 -12.80
C GLY A 342 7.41 10.14 -12.18
N TYR A 343 7.51 10.41 -10.88
CA TYR A 343 6.40 10.98 -10.14
C TYR A 343 6.85 11.86 -8.97
N VAL A 344 5.91 12.68 -8.50
CA VAL A 344 5.94 13.31 -7.18
C VAL A 344 4.70 12.84 -6.42
N MET A 345 4.90 12.40 -5.18
CA MET A 345 3.82 12.00 -4.26
C MET A 345 3.83 12.90 -3.03
N ILE A 346 2.65 13.30 -2.57
CA ILE A 346 2.44 14.06 -1.34
C ILE A 346 1.52 13.22 -0.44
N GLY A 347 1.97 12.93 0.78
CA GLY A 347 1.18 12.26 1.79
C GLY A 347 0.07 13.15 2.34
N LEU A 348 -1.08 12.56 2.63
CA LEU A 348 -2.28 13.25 3.12
C LEU A 348 -2.82 12.66 4.43
N ASN A 349 -2.30 11.49 4.88
CA ASN A 349 -2.86 10.78 6.04
C ASN A 349 -2.37 11.39 7.35
N PRO A 350 -3.24 12.04 8.15
CA PRO A 350 -2.84 12.73 9.37
C PRO A 350 -2.47 11.80 10.53
N ALA A 351 -2.88 10.53 10.48
CA ALA A 351 -2.56 9.54 11.50
C ALA A 351 -1.15 8.97 11.36
N LEU A 352 -0.49 9.18 10.21
CA LEU A 352 0.89 8.78 9.97
C LEU A 352 1.83 9.97 10.20
N GLN A 353 2.94 9.72 10.87
CA GLN A 353 3.95 10.72 11.13
C GLN A 353 5.24 10.40 10.39
N ALA A 354 5.80 11.38 9.71
CA ALA A 354 7.16 11.33 9.18
C ALA A 354 8.15 11.62 10.32
N VAL A 355 8.32 10.67 11.22
CA VAL A 355 9.31 10.79 12.30
C VAL A 355 10.69 10.57 11.71
N GLU A 356 11.61 11.49 11.97
CA GLU A 356 13.03 11.32 11.62
C GLU A 356 13.65 10.24 12.51
N SER A 357 13.37 8.99 12.20
CA SER A 357 13.95 7.84 12.88
C SER A 357 15.34 7.54 12.33
N GLY A 358 16.26 7.10 13.17
CA GLY A 358 17.57 6.62 12.74
C GLY A 358 17.51 5.47 11.73
N SER A 359 16.33 4.84 11.58
CA SER A 359 16.07 3.74 10.65
C SER A 359 15.92 4.18 9.18
N GLY A 360 15.63 5.46 8.91
CA GLY A 360 15.31 5.95 7.55
C GLY A 360 13.97 5.46 7.00
N TYR A 361 13.08 4.95 7.87
CA TYR A 361 11.73 4.57 7.49
C TYR A 361 10.78 5.75 7.63
N TYR A 362 10.13 6.10 6.52
CA TYR A 362 9.12 7.15 6.48
C TYR A 362 7.85 6.61 5.83
N PRO A 363 6.71 6.61 6.51
CA PRO A 363 5.44 6.23 5.88
C PRO A 363 5.11 7.20 4.74
N GLY A 364 5.14 6.74 3.50
CA GLY A 364 4.94 7.59 2.32
C GLY A 364 3.62 8.36 2.31
N LEU A 365 2.62 7.86 3.04
CA LEU A 365 1.30 8.49 3.17
C LEU A 365 1.23 9.53 4.28
N ALA A 366 2.29 9.71 5.10
CA ALA A 366 2.28 10.68 6.19
C ALA A 366 2.00 12.10 5.68
N SER A 367 1.08 12.80 6.35
CA SER A 367 0.63 14.12 5.94
C SER A 367 1.79 15.10 5.76
N GLY A 368 1.91 15.69 4.58
CA GLY A 368 2.95 16.65 4.21
C GLY A 368 4.31 16.04 3.82
N LEU A 369 4.49 14.72 3.92
CA LEU A 369 5.68 14.06 3.41
C LEU A 369 5.66 14.05 1.88
N VAL A 370 6.77 14.45 1.27
CA VAL A 370 6.94 14.49 -0.18
C VAL A 370 7.89 13.39 -0.63
N HIS A 371 7.54 12.68 -1.71
CA HIS A 371 8.43 11.75 -2.38
C HIS A 371 8.68 12.19 -3.81
N VAL A 372 9.90 12.00 -4.28
CA VAL A 372 10.26 12.12 -5.70
C VAL A 372 10.69 10.75 -6.21
N GLY A 373 10.13 10.31 -7.34
CA GLY A 373 10.40 9.00 -7.92
C GLY A 373 10.90 9.08 -9.34
N PHE A 374 11.62 8.04 -9.77
CA PHE A 374 12.16 7.82 -11.10
C PHE A 374 11.64 6.51 -11.66
N GLY A 375 11.57 6.42 -12.99
CA GLY A 375 11.11 5.21 -13.67
C GLY A 375 9.64 5.27 -14.03
N TYR A 376 8.91 4.18 -13.80
CA TYR A 376 7.54 3.97 -14.26
C TYR A 376 6.57 5.09 -13.86
N ASN A 377 5.77 5.54 -14.82
CA ASN A 377 4.68 6.50 -14.58
C ASN A 377 3.54 6.42 -15.62
N ALA A 378 3.48 5.37 -16.41
CA ALA A 378 2.47 5.24 -17.46
C ALA A 378 1.03 5.24 -16.89
N ASP A 379 0.81 4.65 -15.71
CA ASP A 379 -0.49 4.66 -15.02
C ASP A 379 -0.91 6.06 -14.53
N LEU A 380 0.04 6.99 -14.48
CA LEU A 380 -0.18 8.38 -14.11
C LEU A 380 -0.30 9.31 -15.34
N GLY A 381 -0.43 8.72 -16.52
CA GLY A 381 -0.46 9.44 -17.79
C GLY A 381 0.91 9.97 -18.25
N GLY A 382 1.99 9.44 -17.69
CA GLY A 382 3.36 9.72 -18.13
C GLY A 382 3.81 8.85 -19.31
N ALA A 383 5.01 9.13 -19.82
CA ALA A 383 5.58 8.45 -20.98
C ALA A 383 6.63 7.38 -20.63
N ASN A 384 6.95 7.21 -19.34
CA ASN A 384 7.92 6.21 -18.91
C ASN A 384 7.25 4.84 -18.76
N SER A 385 7.54 3.93 -19.70
CA SER A 385 6.95 2.58 -19.73
C SER A 385 7.88 1.49 -19.16
N THR A 386 8.94 1.87 -18.44
CA THR A 386 9.82 0.91 -17.76
C THR A 386 9.07 0.17 -16.64
N PRO A 387 9.32 -1.13 -16.40
CA PRO A 387 8.62 -1.88 -15.35
C PRO A 387 9.10 -1.56 -13.93
N VAL A 388 10.07 -0.68 -13.78
CA VAL A 388 10.75 -0.41 -12.51
C VAL A 388 10.64 1.05 -12.09
N GLU A 389 10.68 1.28 -10.78
CA GLU A 389 10.66 2.60 -10.17
C GLU A 389 11.57 2.67 -8.93
N LYS A 390 12.05 3.86 -8.59
CA LYS A 390 12.75 4.18 -7.34
C LYS A 390 12.25 5.52 -6.83
N GLY A 391 11.86 5.57 -5.56
CA GLY A 391 11.39 6.80 -4.91
C GLY A 391 12.16 7.11 -3.63
N PHE A 392 12.27 8.42 -3.34
CA PHE A 392 12.98 8.93 -2.17
C PHE A 392 12.14 9.93 -1.39
N PRO A 393 12.09 9.82 -0.06
CA PRO A 393 11.41 10.79 0.80
C PRO A 393 12.23 12.09 0.88
N LEU A 394 11.53 13.21 0.82
CA LEU A 394 12.06 14.55 1.05
C LEU A 394 11.46 15.10 2.34
N LEU A 395 12.23 15.03 3.41
CA LEU A 395 11.78 15.50 4.73
C LEU A 395 11.75 17.02 4.79
N ARG A 396 10.79 17.55 5.53
CA ARG A 396 10.62 18.98 5.73
C ARG A 396 10.59 19.77 4.41
N ALA A 397 9.99 19.15 3.38
CA ALA A 397 9.87 19.79 2.09
C ALA A 397 8.92 20.99 2.12
N THR A 398 9.27 22.02 1.36
CA THR A 398 8.35 23.08 0.97
C THR A 398 8.05 22.94 -0.51
N VAL A 399 6.76 22.80 -0.84
CA VAL A 399 6.29 22.64 -2.22
C VAL A 399 5.48 23.87 -2.60
N THR A 400 5.82 24.48 -3.73
CA THR A 400 5.04 25.55 -4.34
C THR A 400 4.62 25.19 -5.74
N ILE A 401 3.43 25.64 -6.14
CA ILE A 401 2.88 25.51 -7.49
C ILE A 401 2.65 26.93 -8.00
N ASP A 402 3.40 27.37 -9.00
CA ASP A 402 3.41 28.73 -9.53
C ASP A 402 3.48 29.81 -8.42
N GLY A 403 4.25 29.53 -7.35
CA GLY A 403 4.41 30.42 -6.18
C GLY A 403 3.45 30.15 -5.03
N THR A 404 2.33 29.46 -5.24
CA THR A 404 1.39 29.10 -4.17
C THR A 404 1.95 27.94 -3.35
N VAL A 405 2.09 28.12 -2.03
CA VAL A 405 2.59 27.08 -1.12
C VAL A 405 1.51 26.04 -0.84
N VAL A 406 1.78 24.77 -1.10
CA VAL A 406 0.89 23.63 -0.80
C VAL A 406 1.41 22.73 0.30
N VAL A 407 2.73 22.66 0.47
CA VAL A 407 3.40 22.05 1.61
C VAL A 407 4.43 23.03 2.13
N ARG A 408 4.49 23.24 3.44
CA ARG A 408 5.47 24.11 4.12
C ARG A 408 6.18 23.32 5.21
N ASP A 409 7.49 23.19 5.09
CA ASP A 409 8.34 22.49 6.07
C ASP A 409 7.78 21.11 6.48
N GLY A 410 7.34 20.31 5.49
CA GLY A 410 6.78 18.97 5.70
C GLY A 410 5.35 18.94 6.26
N ARG A 411 4.63 20.05 6.25
CA ARG A 411 3.22 20.13 6.67
C ARG A 411 2.36 20.61 5.52
N LEU A 412 1.17 20.02 5.38
CA LEU A 412 0.21 20.55 4.40
C LEU A 412 -0.12 21.99 4.75
N GLY A 413 -0.13 22.86 3.73
CA GLY A 413 -0.55 24.24 3.88
C GLY A 413 -2.01 24.30 4.33
N GLU A 414 -2.31 25.16 5.30
CA GLU A 414 -3.69 25.53 5.58
C GLU A 414 -4.26 26.30 4.39
N PRO A 415 -5.57 26.23 4.18
CA PRO A 415 -6.25 26.87 3.05
C PRO A 415 -6.09 28.39 3.01
#